data_e6cd96b4649cc15f2ed748ab5fefb84d
#
_entry.id   e6cd96b4649cc15f2ed748ab5fefb84d
#
_cell.length_a   1.000
_cell.length_b   1.000
_cell.length_c   1.000
_cell.angle_alpha   90.00
_cell.angle_beta   90.00
_cell.angle_gamma   90.00
#
_symmetry.space_group_name_H-M   'P 1'
#
loop_
_entity.id
_entity.type
_entity.pdbx_description
1 polymer ?
#
loop_
_entity_poly.entity_id
_entity_poly.type
_entity_poly.pdbx_seq_one_letter_code
_entity_poly.pdbx_strand_id
1 'polypeptide(L)'
;VPRTQPGRDALASASIDLKTAVFGGTAHVKINTFSLCQECGGSGAQGGAQPVTCPDCHGQGFMQKVVRTMLGQMMTSAPCERCEGHGTIIQNPCPSCMGHGRVRTTRTVGVTVPAGINDNARLRLANQGEVGEGGGAAGDLYIDIRIKADKQFTRDGDDLHCWIQVPMSWAVLG
;
A
#
# COMPACT_ATOMS: atom_id res chain seq x y z
N VAL A 1 -13.02 -0.33 18.44
CA VAL A 1 -11.97 -0.09 17.44
C VAL A 1 -12.44 1.05 16.53
N PRO A 2 -11.67 2.14 16.36
CA PRO A 2 -12.09 3.24 15.52
C PRO A 2 -12.35 2.75 14.09
N ARG A 3 -13.38 3.29 13.47
CA ARG A 3 -13.77 2.91 12.10
C ARG A 3 -12.75 3.39 11.07
N THR A 4 -12.14 4.54 11.33
CA THR A 4 -11.05 5.08 10.52
C THR A 4 -9.73 4.47 10.99
N GLN A 5 -9.10 3.70 10.14
CA GLN A 5 -7.80 3.07 10.41
C GLN A 5 -6.79 3.51 9.35
N PRO A 6 -5.52 3.70 9.75
CA PRO A 6 -4.48 4.02 8.77
C PRO A 6 -4.29 2.86 7.79
N GLY A 7 -3.94 3.20 6.56
CA GLY A 7 -3.62 2.25 5.52
C GLY A 7 -2.30 1.52 5.80
N ARG A 8 -2.14 0.38 5.18
CA ARG A 8 -0.91 -0.42 5.25
C ARG A 8 0.08 0.05 4.19
N ASP A 9 1.34 -0.19 4.47
CA ASP A 9 2.37 -0.02 3.48
C ASP A 9 2.23 -1.09 2.39
N ALA A 10 2.49 -0.70 1.15
CA ALA A 10 2.48 -1.59 0.01
C ALA A 10 3.91 -1.87 -0.45
N LEU A 11 4.15 -3.09 -0.92
CA LEU A 11 5.42 -3.50 -1.50
C LEU A 11 5.20 -3.87 -2.96
N ALA A 12 6.04 -3.34 -3.83
CA ALA A 12 6.07 -3.66 -5.24
C ALA A 12 7.51 -3.87 -5.73
N SER A 13 7.66 -4.45 -6.91
CA SER A 13 8.95 -4.58 -7.55
C SER A 13 8.93 -3.95 -8.94
N ALA A 14 10.00 -3.26 -9.29
CA ALA A 14 10.20 -2.66 -10.61
C ALA A 14 11.43 -3.27 -11.26
N SER A 15 11.27 -3.73 -12.49
CA SER A 15 12.40 -4.16 -13.31
C SER A 15 12.78 -3.04 -14.27
N ILE A 16 14.02 -2.59 -14.19
CA ILE A 16 14.57 -1.52 -15.03
C ILE A 16 15.72 -2.05 -15.87
N ASP A 17 16.00 -1.38 -16.97
CA ASP A 17 17.15 -1.68 -17.81
C ASP A 17 18.43 -1.08 -17.21
N LEU A 18 19.58 -1.64 -17.55
CA LEU A 18 20.87 -1.15 -17.09
C LEU A 18 21.09 0.33 -17.44
N LYS A 19 20.64 0.74 -18.63
CA LYS A 19 20.70 2.14 -19.07
C LYS A 19 19.96 3.08 -18.12
N THR A 20 18.74 2.70 -17.70
CA THR A 20 17.96 3.48 -16.73
C THR A 20 18.61 3.47 -15.36
N ALA A 21 19.25 2.38 -14.96
CA ALA A 21 19.98 2.30 -13.69
C ALA A 21 21.20 3.22 -13.64
N VAL A 22 21.90 3.39 -14.77
CA VAL A 22 23.11 4.24 -14.87
C VAL A 22 22.75 5.71 -14.99
N PHE A 23 21.83 6.06 -15.88
CA PHE A 23 21.50 7.45 -16.19
C PHE A 23 20.33 8.01 -15.41
N GLY A 24 19.59 7.18 -14.75
CA GLY A 24 18.33 7.53 -14.12
C GLY A 24 17.18 7.59 -15.13
N GLY A 25 15.98 7.75 -14.62
CA GLY A 25 14.77 7.83 -15.43
C GLY A 25 13.52 7.61 -14.63
N THR A 26 12.40 7.44 -15.32
CA THR A 26 11.12 7.13 -14.70
C THR A 26 10.71 5.71 -15.04
N ALA A 27 10.43 4.92 -14.02
CA ALA A 27 9.85 3.59 -14.17
C ALA A 27 8.36 3.64 -13.84
N HIS A 28 7.55 2.89 -14.60
CA HIS A 28 6.11 2.76 -14.33
C HIS A 28 5.82 1.39 -13.74
N VAL A 29 5.22 1.38 -12.56
CA VAL A 29 4.92 0.16 -11.81
C VAL A 29 3.41 0.04 -11.65
N LYS A 30 2.85 -1.11 -12.04
CA LYS A 30 1.45 -1.44 -11.75
C LYS A 30 1.35 -2.06 -10.37
N ILE A 31 0.51 -1.50 -9.54
CA ILE A 31 0.25 -1.99 -8.20
C ILE A 31 -1.24 -2.26 -8.00
N ASN A 32 -1.55 -3.33 -7.29
CA ASN A 32 -2.88 -3.60 -6.78
C ASN A 32 -2.95 -3.04 -5.36
N THR A 33 -3.79 -2.06 -5.15
CA THR A 33 -3.88 -1.35 -3.88
C THR A 33 -5.33 -1.01 -3.56
N PHE A 34 -5.57 -0.52 -2.36
CA PHE A 34 -6.84 0.08 -2.00
C PHE A 34 -6.76 1.59 -2.19
N SER A 35 -7.72 2.13 -2.92
CA SER A 35 -7.91 3.57 -3.08
C SER A 35 -9.19 4.03 -2.40
N LEU A 36 -9.28 5.33 -2.15
CA LEU A 36 -10.46 5.94 -1.56
C LEU A 36 -11.68 5.69 -2.44
N CYS A 37 -12.80 5.31 -1.84
CA CYS A 37 -14.05 5.19 -2.55
C CYS A 37 -14.54 6.58 -2.97
N GLN A 38 -14.67 6.79 -4.28
CA GLN A 38 -15.07 8.10 -4.81
C GLN A 38 -16.54 8.43 -4.55
N GLU A 39 -17.40 7.42 -4.44
CA GLU A 39 -18.83 7.64 -4.20
C GLU A 39 -19.13 8.15 -2.79
N CYS A 40 -18.46 7.61 -1.77
CA CYS A 40 -18.70 8.01 -0.39
C CYS A 40 -17.60 8.88 0.20
N GLY A 41 -16.54 9.18 -0.54
CA GLY A 41 -15.41 9.97 -0.04
C GLY A 41 -14.68 9.36 1.17
N GLY A 42 -14.80 8.03 1.35
CA GLY A 42 -14.17 7.32 2.46
C GLY A 42 -15.06 7.09 3.68
N SER A 43 -16.25 7.69 3.75
CA SER A 43 -17.16 7.52 4.90
C SER A 43 -17.74 6.11 5.03
N GLY A 44 -17.80 5.36 3.94
CA GLY A 44 -18.46 4.06 3.86
C GLY A 44 -19.99 4.13 3.80
N ALA A 45 -20.57 5.32 3.92
CA ALA A 45 -22.01 5.52 3.84
C ALA A 45 -22.44 6.04 2.47
N GLN A 46 -23.61 5.65 2.03
CA GLN A 46 -24.18 6.10 0.77
C GLN A 46 -24.30 7.64 0.73
N GLY A 47 -23.89 8.24 -0.39
CA GLY A 47 -23.93 9.70 -0.56
C GLY A 47 -22.99 10.49 0.35
N GLY A 48 -21.97 9.84 0.94
CA GLY A 48 -21.00 10.51 1.81
C GLY A 48 -21.55 10.87 3.20
N ALA A 49 -22.66 10.29 3.61
CA ALA A 49 -23.22 10.49 4.93
C ALA A 49 -22.23 10.09 6.03
N GLN A 50 -22.30 10.76 7.17
CA GLN A 50 -21.45 10.41 8.31
C GLN A 50 -22.02 9.23 9.09
N PRO A 51 -21.17 8.32 9.62
CA PRO A 51 -21.63 7.29 10.53
C PRO A 51 -22.27 7.90 11.79
N VAL A 52 -23.36 7.30 12.25
CA VAL A 52 -24.07 7.75 13.45
C VAL A 52 -23.57 6.99 14.69
N THR A 53 -23.62 7.62 15.86
CA THR A 53 -23.26 7.00 17.12
C THR A 53 -24.15 5.78 17.39
N CYS A 54 -23.57 4.68 17.80
CA CYS A 54 -24.30 3.46 18.16
C CYS A 54 -25.16 3.74 19.40
N PRO A 55 -26.49 3.52 19.34
CA PRO A 55 -27.37 3.76 20.47
C PRO A 55 -27.19 2.76 21.62
N ASP A 56 -26.69 1.57 21.33
CA ASP A 56 -26.56 0.51 22.34
C ASP A 56 -25.34 0.71 23.24
N CYS A 57 -24.20 1.11 22.68
CA CYS A 57 -22.96 1.35 23.42
C CYS A 57 -22.62 2.84 23.58
N HIS A 58 -23.50 3.74 23.08
CA HIS A 58 -23.31 5.20 23.17
C HIS A 58 -21.92 5.68 22.68
N GLY A 59 -21.40 5.03 21.66
CA GLY A 59 -20.11 5.38 21.05
C GLY A 59 -18.90 4.67 21.67
N GLN A 60 -19.06 3.91 22.74
CA GLN A 60 -17.96 3.25 23.42
C GLN A 60 -17.38 2.05 22.66
N GLY A 61 -18.19 1.40 21.81
CA GLY A 61 -17.78 0.24 21.02
C GLY A 61 -17.76 -1.08 21.81
N PHE A 62 -17.94 -1.05 23.11
CA PHE A 62 -17.98 -2.24 23.96
C PHE A 62 -19.10 -2.13 25.00
N MET A 63 -19.54 -3.28 25.46
CA MET A 63 -20.56 -3.43 26.49
C MET A 63 -20.03 -4.30 27.61
N GLN A 64 -20.43 -3.95 28.85
CA GLN A 64 -20.11 -4.79 30.01
C GLN A 64 -21.12 -5.93 30.10
N LYS A 65 -20.63 -7.16 30.09
CA LYS A 65 -21.42 -8.37 30.32
C LYS A 65 -21.01 -9.01 31.62
N VAL A 66 -22.00 -9.38 32.44
CA VAL A 66 -21.74 -10.16 33.67
C VAL A 66 -21.73 -11.63 33.27
N VAL A 67 -20.58 -12.26 33.43
CA VAL A 67 -20.40 -13.70 33.19
C VAL A 67 -20.36 -14.40 34.56
N ARG A 68 -21.22 -15.42 34.74
CA ARG A 68 -21.19 -16.28 35.89
C ARG A 68 -20.15 -17.36 35.70
N THR A 69 -19.18 -17.41 36.58
CA THR A 69 -18.13 -18.43 36.60
C THR A 69 -18.27 -19.26 37.89
N MET A 70 -17.56 -20.38 38.01
CA MET A 70 -17.53 -21.20 39.22
C MET A 70 -17.00 -20.44 40.45
N LEU A 71 -16.29 -19.34 40.25
CA LEU A 71 -15.69 -18.49 41.28
C LEU A 71 -16.53 -17.25 41.61
N GLY A 72 -17.71 -17.09 40.98
CA GLY A 72 -18.60 -15.96 41.19
C GLY A 72 -18.97 -15.22 39.89
N GLN A 73 -19.53 -14.03 40.06
CA GLN A 73 -19.88 -13.15 38.93
C GLN A 73 -18.69 -12.25 38.61
N MET A 74 -18.28 -12.28 37.36
CA MET A 74 -17.23 -11.39 36.83
C MET A 74 -17.84 -10.45 35.78
N MET A 75 -17.49 -9.17 35.84
CA MET A 75 -17.79 -8.21 34.80
C MET A 75 -16.71 -8.33 33.73
N THR A 76 -17.14 -8.63 32.49
CA THR A 76 -16.23 -8.73 31.33
C THR A 76 -16.66 -7.72 30.31
N SER A 77 -15.70 -7.11 29.62
CA SER A 77 -15.95 -6.19 28.53
C SER A 77 -15.98 -6.99 27.21
N ALA A 78 -17.07 -6.89 26.45
CA ALA A 78 -17.22 -7.52 25.16
C ALA A 78 -17.49 -6.46 24.07
N PRO A 79 -17.03 -6.67 22.83
CA PRO A 79 -17.39 -5.77 21.73
C PRO A 79 -18.92 -5.66 21.60
N CYS A 80 -19.41 -4.47 21.32
CA CYS A 80 -20.82 -4.26 21.06
C CYS A 80 -21.21 -4.99 19.77
N GLU A 81 -22.16 -5.90 19.85
CA GLU A 81 -22.58 -6.73 18.70
C GLU A 81 -23.19 -5.91 17.56
N ARG A 82 -23.87 -4.81 17.89
CA ARG A 82 -24.54 -3.98 16.90
C ARG A 82 -23.59 -3.14 16.04
N CYS A 83 -22.50 -2.66 16.63
CA CYS A 83 -21.50 -1.85 15.91
C CYS A 83 -20.17 -2.57 15.74
N GLU A 84 -20.09 -3.85 16.07
CA GLU A 84 -18.89 -4.69 15.96
C GLU A 84 -17.63 -4.07 16.60
N GLY A 85 -17.85 -3.33 17.68
CA GLY A 85 -16.76 -2.65 18.38
C GLY A 85 -16.38 -1.27 17.85
N HIS A 86 -17.03 -0.77 16.81
CA HIS A 86 -16.69 0.52 16.19
C HIS A 86 -17.24 1.75 16.95
N GLY A 87 -18.28 1.58 17.76
CA GLY A 87 -18.96 2.69 18.44
C GLY A 87 -19.88 3.51 17.54
N THR A 88 -19.86 3.31 16.23
CA THR A 88 -20.70 3.99 15.24
C THR A 88 -21.34 2.98 14.29
N ILE A 89 -22.46 3.37 13.69
CA ILE A 89 -23.22 2.54 12.73
C ILE A 89 -23.34 3.29 11.42
N ILE A 90 -23.19 2.58 10.31
CA ILE A 90 -23.53 3.08 8.97
C ILE A 90 -24.95 2.61 8.66
N GLN A 91 -25.90 3.54 8.59
CA GLN A 91 -27.29 3.22 8.33
C GLN A 91 -27.51 2.70 6.91
N ASN A 92 -26.89 3.36 5.92
CA ASN A 92 -26.96 3.00 4.51
C ASN A 92 -25.51 2.80 4.02
N PRO A 93 -25.01 1.57 3.97
CA PRO A 93 -23.64 1.32 3.48
C PRO A 93 -23.55 1.67 1.99
N CYS A 94 -22.43 2.28 1.60
CA CYS A 94 -22.14 2.59 0.21
C CYS A 94 -22.06 1.29 -0.60
N PRO A 95 -22.80 1.14 -1.70
CA PRO A 95 -22.83 -0.09 -2.49
C PRO A 95 -21.49 -0.40 -3.17
N SER A 96 -20.70 0.62 -3.51
CA SER A 96 -19.42 0.45 -4.18
C SER A 96 -18.32 -0.06 -3.27
N CYS A 97 -18.30 0.31 -2.00
CA CYS A 97 -17.28 -0.13 -1.04
C CYS A 97 -17.83 -1.00 0.09
N MET A 98 -19.13 -1.30 0.10
CA MET A 98 -19.80 -2.11 1.12
C MET A 98 -19.52 -1.65 2.58
N GLY A 99 -19.41 -0.34 2.77
CA GLY A 99 -19.15 0.24 4.09
C GLY A 99 -17.68 0.41 4.48
N HIS A 100 -16.73 -0.08 3.68
CA HIS A 100 -15.30 0.01 4.00
C HIS A 100 -14.65 1.37 3.71
N GLY A 101 -15.29 2.22 2.90
CA GLY A 101 -14.76 3.52 2.51
C GLY A 101 -13.60 3.47 1.53
N ARG A 102 -13.17 2.28 1.12
CA ARG A 102 -12.08 2.03 0.17
C ARG A 102 -12.46 0.95 -0.83
N VAL A 103 -11.88 1.01 -2.01
CA VAL A 103 -12.09 0.02 -3.08
C VAL A 103 -10.75 -0.51 -3.57
N ARG A 104 -10.74 -1.79 -3.92
CA ARG A 104 -9.57 -2.41 -4.52
C ARG A 104 -9.43 -1.95 -5.96
N THR A 105 -8.27 -1.42 -6.32
CA THR A 105 -8.00 -0.93 -7.66
C THR A 105 -6.57 -1.22 -8.07
N THR A 106 -6.36 -1.28 -9.38
CA THR A 106 -5.02 -1.37 -9.97
C THR A 106 -4.66 0.00 -10.50
N ARG A 107 -3.54 0.54 -10.07
CA ARG A 107 -3.02 1.83 -10.58
C ARG A 107 -1.58 1.70 -11.02
N THR A 108 -1.19 2.56 -11.96
CA THR A 108 0.20 2.69 -12.39
C THR A 108 0.82 3.88 -11.68
N VAL A 109 1.94 3.63 -11.00
CA VAL A 109 2.69 4.67 -10.29
C VAL A 109 3.98 4.93 -11.03
N GLY A 110 4.26 6.20 -11.35
CA GLY A 110 5.54 6.64 -11.90
C GLY A 110 6.56 6.80 -10.78
N VAL A 111 7.70 6.16 -10.92
CA VAL A 111 8.78 6.17 -9.92
C VAL A 111 10.01 6.79 -10.54
N THR A 112 10.51 7.84 -9.93
CA THR A 112 11.78 8.44 -10.34
C THR A 112 12.94 7.61 -9.80
N VAL A 113 13.70 7.02 -10.70
CA VAL A 113 14.87 6.22 -10.40
C VAL A 113 16.10 7.13 -10.47
N PRO A 114 16.85 7.31 -9.38
CA PRO A 114 18.07 8.10 -9.41
C PRO A 114 19.16 7.40 -10.23
N ALA A 115 20.02 8.21 -10.85
CA ALA A 115 21.18 7.69 -11.59
C ALA A 115 22.15 6.95 -10.65
N GLY A 116 22.71 5.83 -11.14
CA GLY A 116 23.66 5.03 -10.37
C GLY A 116 23.02 4.12 -9.32
N ILE A 117 21.69 3.90 -9.37
CA ILE A 117 21.00 3.03 -8.41
C ILE A 117 21.55 1.61 -8.45
N ASN A 118 21.68 1.00 -7.28
CA ASN A 118 22.12 -0.39 -7.14
C ASN A 118 20.97 -1.38 -7.38
N ASP A 119 21.33 -2.60 -7.77
CA ASP A 119 20.36 -3.69 -7.81
C ASP A 119 19.86 -4.00 -6.40
N ASN A 120 18.59 -4.41 -6.30
CA ASN A 120 17.90 -4.62 -5.03
C ASN A 120 17.79 -3.38 -4.12
N ALA A 121 17.98 -2.18 -4.65
CA ALA A 121 17.69 -0.95 -3.92
C ALA A 121 16.21 -0.79 -3.68
N ARG A 122 15.84 -0.24 -2.53
CA ARG A 122 14.45 0.02 -2.14
C ARG A 122 14.17 1.51 -2.18
N LEU A 123 13.18 1.90 -2.96
CA LEU A 123 12.67 3.27 -3.03
C LEU A 123 11.38 3.37 -2.21
N ARG A 124 11.26 4.42 -1.41
CA ARG A 124 10.07 4.75 -0.64
C ARG A 124 9.33 5.91 -1.29
N LEU A 125 8.04 5.71 -1.52
CA LEU A 125 7.11 6.72 -1.97
C LEU A 125 6.09 6.98 -0.87
N ALA A 126 6.16 8.14 -0.25
CA ALA A 126 5.28 8.50 0.86
C ALA A 126 3.82 8.62 0.39
N ASN A 127 2.90 8.13 1.22
CA ASN A 127 1.44 8.19 1.00
C ASN A 127 0.97 7.54 -0.32
N GLN A 128 1.73 6.61 -0.88
CA GLN A 128 1.39 5.88 -2.10
C GLN A 128 1.04 4.41 -1.85
N GLY A 129 0.93 4.01 -0.59
CA GLY A 129 0.50 2.68 -0.18
C GLY A 129 -1.01 2.46 -0.26
N GLU A 130 -1.52 1.57 0.56
CA GLU A 130 -2.96 1.30 0.65
C GLU A 130 -3.67 2.39 1.45
N VAL A 131 -4.85 2.80 0.98
CA VAL A 131 -5.74 3.67 1.75
C VAL A 131 -6.36 2.86 2.89
N GLY A 132 -6.44 3.46 4.06
CA GLY A 132 -7.00 2.84 5.25
C GLY A 132 -8.52 2.68 5.19
N GLU A 133 -9.06 1.87 6.07
CA GLU A 133 -10.51 1.73 6.23
C GLU A 133 -11.13 3.02 6.74
N GLY A 134 -12.38 3.27 6.35
CA GLY A 134 -13.08 4.48 6.74
C GLY A 134 -12.41 5.78 6.24
N GLY A 135 -11.71 5.72 5.11
CA GLY A 135 -10.99 6.89 4.56
C GLY A 135 -9.74 7.27 5.33
N GLY A 136 -9.13 6.34 6.06
CA GLY A 136 -7.89 6.57 6.78
C GLY A 136 -6.72 6.91 5.86
N ALA A 137 -5.70 7.57 6.41
CA ALA A 137 -4.51 7.98 5.67
C ALA A 137 -3.85 6.79 4.96
N ALA A 138 -3.35 7.02 3.75
CA ALA A 138 -2.63 6.01 3.01
C ALA A 138 -1.27 5.71 3.67
N GLY A 139 -0.87 4.44 3.64
CA GLY A 139 0.49 4.04 3.98
C GLY A 139 1.51 4.43 2.91
N ASP A 140 2.73 3.96 3.03
CA ASP A 140 3.80 4.20 2.08
C ASP A 140 3.89 3.06 1.05
N LEU A 141 4.46 3.37 -0.10
CA LEU A 141 4.78 2.38 -1.12
C LEU A 141 6.29 2.17 -1.16
N TYR A 142 6.71 0.93 -0.95
CA TYR A 142 8.10 0.50 -1.11
C TYR A 142 8.26 -0.25 -2.43
N ILE A 143 9.27 0.12 -3.19
CA ILE A 143 9.55 -0.46 -4.50
C ILE A 143 10.96 -1.01 -4.51
N ASP A 144 11.07 -2.33 -4.66
CA ASP A 144 12.34 -3.00 -4.83
C ASP A 144 12.74 -2.94 -6.30
N ILE A 145 13.87 -2.32 -6.57
CA ILE A 145 14.40 -2.15 -7.92
C ILE A 145 15.21 -3.39 -8.29
N ARG A 146 14.90 -3.97 -9.44
CA ARG A 146 15.67 -5.04 -10.06
C ARG A 146 16.20 -4.60 -11.40
N ILE A 147 17.51 -4.73 -11.59
CA ILE A 147 18.17 -4.39 -12.84
C ILE A 147 18.18 -5.63 -13.73
N LYS A 148 17.60 -5.52 -14.92
CA LYS A 148 17.67 -6.60 -15.92
C LYS A 148 19.10 -6.77 -16.41
N ALA A 149 19.50 -8.03 -16.61
CA ALA A 149 20.77 -8.33 -17.25
C ALA A 149 20.80 -7.71 -18.65
N ASP A 150 21.87 -6.99 -18.96
CA ASP A 150 22.15 -6.46 -20.28
C ASP A 150 22.90 -7.50 -21.12
N LYS A 151 22.75 -7.44 -22.44
CA LYS A 151 23.41 -8.40 -23.37
C LYS A 151 24.89 -8.11 -23.59
N GLN A 152 25.27 -6.84 -23.50
CA GLN A 152 26.62 -6.39 -23.82
C GLN A 152 27.43 -6.01 -22.58
N PHE A 153 26.74 -5.51 -21.55
CA PHE A 153 27.36 -4.95 -20.37
C PHE A 153 27.03 -5.77 -19.13
N THR A 154 28.04 -5.99 -18.33
CA THR A 154 27.89 -6.55 -16.96
C THR A 154 28.32 -5.48 -15.99
N ARG A 155 27.48 -5.19 -14.99
CA ARG A 155 27.81 -4.23 -13.95
C ARG A 155 28.41 -4.98 -12.75
N ASP A 156 29.55 -4.50 -12.29
CA ASP A 156 30.18 -4.93 -11.04
C ASP A 156 30.43 -3.70 -10.16
N GLY A 157 29.57 -3.51 -9.16
CA GLY A 157 29.60 -2.31 -8.32
C GLY A 157 29.37 -1.04 -9.13
N ASP A 158 30.38 -0.20 -9.25
CA ASP A 158 30.37 1.05 -10.00
C ASP A 158 30.94 0.93 -11.43
N ASP A 159 31.51 -0.24 -11.74
CA ASP A 159 32.15 -0.51 -13.01
C ASP A 159 31.22 -1.23 -14.00
N LEU A 160 31.40 -0.95 -15.30
CA LEU A 160 30.75 -1.64 -16.39
C LEU A 160 31.77 -2.40 -17.23
N HIS A 161 31.56 -3.69 -17.36
CA HIS A 161 32.40 -4.58 -18.18
C HIS A 161 31.67 -4.95 -19.46
N CYS A 162 32.41 -4.94 -20.57
CA CYS A 162 31.91 -5.45 -21.85
C CYS A 162 32.98 -6.24 -22.58
N TRP A 163 32.53 -7.17 -23.41
CA TRP A 163 33.40 -7.93 -24.30
C TRP A 163 33.18 -7.46 -25.71
N ILE A 164 34.25 -7.02 -26.36
CA ILE A 164 34.25 -6.56 -27.76
C ILE A 164 35.17 -7.46 -28.56
N GLN A 165 34.66 -8.02 -29.64
CA GLN A 165 35.44 -8.72 -30.63
C GLN A 165 35.97 -7.72 -31.64
N VAL A 166 37.26 -7.56 -31.71
CA VAL A 166 37.95 -6.69 -32.68
C VAL A 166 38.72 -7.55 -33.66
N PRO A 167 38.68 -7.24 -34.96
CA PRO A 167 39.55 -7.88 -35.96
C PRO A 167 41.02 -7.64 -35.60
N MET A 168 41.86 -8.64 -35.83
CA MET A 168 43.33 -8.54 -35.56
C MET A 168 43.94 -7.33 -36.27
N SER A 169 43.48 -6.99 -37.46
CA SER A 169 43.94 -5.82 -38.19
C SER A 169 43.76 -4.51 -37.43
N TRP A 170 42.64 -4.37 -36.72
CA TRP A 170 42.36 -3.18 -35.89
C TRP A 170 43.22 -3.14 -34.64
N ALA A 171 43.50 -4.30 -34.05
CA ALA A 171 44.35 -4.37 -32.88
C ALA A 171 45.83 -4.01 -33.17
N VAL A 172 46.25 -4.20 -34.39
CA VAL A 172 47.67 -3.94 -34.79
C VAL A 172 47.81 -2.53 -35.42
N LEU A 173 46.81 -2.06 -36.20
CA LEU A 173 46.91 -0.81 -36.93
C LEU A 173 46.23 0.38 -36.27
N GLY A 174 45.46 0.17 -35.19
CA GLY A 174 44.71 1.19 -34.45
C GLY A 174 43.34 1.49 -35.04
#